data_99636c086a5e8de720bcba7e8f0edf0e
#
_entry.id   99636c086a5e8de720bcba7e8f0edf0e
#
_cell.length_a   1.000
_cell.length_b   1.000
_cell.length_c   1.000
_cell.angle_alpha   90.00
_cell.angle_beta   90.00
_cell.angle_gamma   90.00
#
_symmetry.space_group_name_H-M   'P 1'
#
loop_
_entity.id
_entity.type
_entity.pdbx_description
1 polymer ?
#
loop_
_entity_poly.entity_id
_entity_poly.type
_entity_poly.pdbx_seq_one_letter_code
_entity_poly.pdbx_strand_id
1 'polypeptide(L)'
;TAGVSGAVAVTTGSSSAGTSGEFSVSTGAATGGAGGDIKLAVGQGDTGNGGDVEVTAGKSTADGAAGGKVVITAGEGASTDSADGGNGGDVVVTAGEAKGTNANDDGGDLVFTAGAAAAGTGGSISVTSGFGNDTHSGAISVATANAGTAGVSGAVAVTTGSSSAGEPGSITLQTGQGTQGSGGA
;
A
#
# COMPACT_ATOMS: atom_id res chain seq x y z
N THR A 1 -0.47 17.78 36.56
CA THR A 1 -1.66 16.93 36.70
C THR A 1 -1.56 15.80 35.69
N ALA A 2 -1.39 14.56 36.18
CA ALA A 2 -1.47 13.37 35.34
C ALA A 2 -2.95 13.16 34.95
N GLY A 3 -3.25 13.22 33.65
CA GLY A 3 -4.58 12.97 33.13
C GLY A 3 -4.54 12.77 31.65
N VAL A 4 -5.54 12.07 31.09
CA VAL A 4 -5.70 11.91 29.64
C VAL A 4 -6.44 13.12 29.06
N SER A 5 -6.06 13.55 27.86
CA SER A 5 -6.79 14.58 27.11
C SER A 5 -8.14 14.03 26.62
N GLY A 6 -9.08 14.93 26.31
CA GLY A 6 -10.39 14.56 25.77
C GLY A 6 -10.28 13.95 24.37
N ALA A 7 -11.21 13.02 24.06
CA ALA A 7 -11.36 12.47 22.72
C ALA A 7 -12.21 13.40 21.83
N VAL A 8 -11.94 13.38 20.51
CA VAL A 8 -12.83 13.93 19.48
C VAL A 8 -13.36 12.76 18.65
N ALA A 9 -14.70 12.63 18.57
CA ALA A 9 -15.36 11.64 17.74
C ALA A 9 -16.26 12.33 16.73
N VAL A 10 -16.09 12.01 15.43
CA VAL A 10 -16.95 12.51 14.35
C VAL A 10 -17.60 11.30 13.67
N THR A 11 -18.94 11.23 13.73
CA THR A 11 -19.71 10.10 13.18
C THR A 11 -20.89 10.62 12.36
N THR A 12 -21.25 9.90 11.32
CA THR A 12 -22.51 10.09 10.61
C THR A 12 -23.63 9.30 11.29
N GLY A 13 -24.89 9.68 11.06
CA GLY A 13 -26.04 8.98 11.65
C GLY A 13 -26.17 7.55 11.14
N SER A 14 -26.74 6.66 11.97
CA SER A 14 -27.12 5.31 11.57
C SER A 14 -28.47 5.32 10.82
N SER A 15 -28.69 4.36 9.90
CA SER A 15 -29.97 4.16 9.21
C SER A 15 -30.47 2.75 9.50
N SER A 16 -31.78 2.65 9.78
CA SER A 16 -32.46 1.35 10.01
C SER A 16 -33.11 0.79 8.74
N ALA A 17 -33.26 1.60 7.69
CA ALA A 17 -33.98 1.22 6.49
C ALA A 17 -33.42 1.87 5.20
N GLY A 18 -32.14 2.06 5.11
CA GLY A 18 -31.46 2.66 3.95
C GLY A 18 -29.96 2.81 4.18
N THR A 19 -29.28 3.55 3.33
CA THR A 19 -27.84 3.85 3.51
C THR A 19 -27.62 4.91 4.58
N SER A 20 -26.56 4.80 5.38
CA SER A 20 -26.09 5.85 6.28
C SER A 20 -25.47 7.00 5.48
N GLY A 21 -25.35 8.19 6.12
CA GLY A 21 -24.72 9.34 5.49
C GLY A 21 -23.24 9.15 5.19
N GLU A 22 -22.75 9.84 4.18
CA GLU A 22 -21.34 9.93 3.82
C GLU A 22 -20.61 10.88 4.78
N PHE A 23 -19.36 10.57 5.12
CA PHE A 23 -18.43 11.50 5.74
C PHE A 23 -17.33 11.81 4.72
N SER A 24 -17.18 13.07 4.31
CA SER A 24 -16.21 13.52 3.32
C SER A 24 -15.27 14.58 3.90
N VAL A 25 -13.98 14.43 3.65
CA VAL A 25 -12.94 15.41 3.96
C VAL A 25 -12.18 15.74 2.70
N SER A 26 -12.19 17.01 2.29
CA SER A 26 -11.51 17.46 1.07
C SER A 26 -10.96 18.87 1.26
N THR A 27 -9.90 19.20 0.55
CA THR A 27 -9.41 20.56 0.37
C THR A 27 -10.02 21.18 -0.89
N GLY A 28 -10.12 22.53 -0.92
CA GLY A 28 -10.64 23.25 -2.08
C GLY A 28 -9.67 23.25 -3.27
N ALA A 29 -10.23 23.46 -4.47
CA ALA A 29 -9.42 23.72 -5.66
C ALA A 29 -8.75 25.10 -5.57
N ALA A 30 -7.54 25.24 -6.10
CA ALA A 30 -6.83 26.51 -6.21
C ALA A 30 -6.76 26.98 -7.68
N THR A 31 -6.88 28.29 -7.89
CA THR A 31 -6.65 28.94 -9.18
C THR A 31 -5.38 29.76 -9.09
N GLY A 32 -4.36 29.42 -9.87
CA GLY A 32 -3.05 30.08 -9.85
C GLY A 32 -2.13 29.65 -8.70
N GLY A 33 -2.40 28.52 -8.05
CA GLY A 33 -1.58 27.96 -6.97
C GLY A 33 -1.85 26.47 -6.76
N ALA A 34 -1.13 25.85 -5.84
CA ALA A 34 -1.35 24.44 -5.46
C ALA A 34 -2.58 24.28 -4.55
N GLY A 35 -3.25 23.13 -4.64
CA GLY A 35 -4.27 22.72 -3.67
C GLY A 35 -3.65 22.53 -2.27
N GLY A 36 -4.49 22.59 -1.23
CA GLY A 36 -4.04 22.35 0.15
C GLY A 36 -3.82 20.87 0.46
N ASP A 37 -3.06 20.60 1.53
CA ASP A 37 -2.80 19.25 2.03
C ASP A 37 -3.89 18.76 2.99
N ILE A 38 -4.11 17.43 3.05
CA ILE A 38 -4.76 16.75 4.18
C ILE A 38 -3.68 15.96 4.91
N LYS A 39 -3.47 16.23 6.20
CA LYS A 39 -2.47 15.57 7.06
C LYS A 39 -3.13 14.85 8.21
N LEU A 40 -2.92 13.54 8.31
CA LEU A 40 -3.28 12.72 9.46
C LEU A 40 -2.00 12.27 10.15
N ALA A 41 -1.84 12.63 11.41
CA ALA A 41 -0.65 12.28 12.18
C ALA A 41 -1.04 11.96 13.62
N VAL A 42 -0.44 10.92 14.18
CA VAL A 42 -0.52 10.59 15.61
C VAL A 42 0.59 11.33 16.34
N GLY A 43 0.27 11.94 17.47
CA GLY A 43 1.25 12.66 18.30
C GLY A 43 2.29 11.71 18.90
N GLN A 44 3.46 12.24 19.19
CA GLN A 44 4.54 11.50 19.87
C GLN A 44 4.15 11.25 21.34
N GLY A 45 4.41 10.04 21.83
CA GLY A 45 4.44 9.68 23.25
C GLY A 45 5.87 9.54 23.73
N ASP A 46 6.08 9.69 25.04
CA ASP A 46 7.38 9.48 25.73
C ASP A 46 7.35 8.25 26.61
N THR A 47 6.22 7.57 26.73
CA THR A 47 6.03 6.38 27.58
C THR A 47 5.08 5.39 26.89
N GLY A 48 5.44 4.11 26.83
CA GLY A 48 4.67 3.06 26.18
C GLY A 48 4.82 3.06 24.65
N ASN A 49 3.94 2.32 23.99
CA ASN A 49 3.92 2.24 22.51
C ASN A 49 3.33 3.52 21.90
N GLY A 50 3.72 3.83 20.66
CA GLY A 50 3.07 4.88 19.86
C GLY A 50 1.60 4.53 19.58
N GLY A 51 0.78 5.55 19.29
CA GLY A 51 -0.60 5.33 18.84
C GLY A 51 -0.67 4.95 17.36
N ASP A 52 -1.77 4.33 16.96
CA ASP A 52 -1.99 3.77 15.62
C ASP A 52 -2.81 4.72 14.72
N VAL A 53 -2.63 4.60 13.41
CA VAL A 53 -3.58 5.07 12.39
C VAL A 53 -4.22 3.82 11.76
N GLU A 54 -5.55 3.65 11.96
CA GLU A 54 -6.30 2.52 11.42
C GLU A 54 -7.25 2.97 10.31
N VAL A 55 -7.20 2.30 9.15
CA VAL A 55 -8.11 2.52 8.03
C VAL A 55 -8.77 1.20 7.64
N THR A 56 -10.07 1.06 7.91
CA THR A 56 -10.82 -0.17 7.65
C THR A 56 -12.06 0.11 6.80
N ALA A 57 -12.21 -0.63 5.69
CA ALA A 57 -13.41 -0.55 4.86
C ALA A 57 -14.59 -1.34 5.47
N GLY A 58 -15.81 -0.97 5.09
CA GLY A 58 -17.03 -1.55 5.64
C GLY A 58 -17.21 -3.04 5.30
N LYS A 59 -17.68 -3.82 6.28
CA LYS A 59 -18.11 -5.22 6.09
C LYS A 59 -19.50 -5.26 5.47
N SER A 60 -19.75 -6.16 4.52
CA SER A 60 -21.09 -6.54 4.09
C SER A 60 -21.51 -7.87 4.73
N THR A 61 -22.79 -7.99 5.11
CA THR A 61 -23.43 -9.24 5.56
C THR A 61 -24.54 -9.68 4.62
N ALA A 62 -24.76 -8.98 3.51
CA ALA A 62 -25.78 -9.31 2.53
C ALA A 62 -25.29 -10.42 1.59
N ASP A 63 -26.21 -11.34 1.22
CA ASP A 63 -25.92 -12.41 0.27
C ASP A 63 -25.52 -11.84 -1.10
N GLY A 64 -24.46 -12.37 -1.69
CA GLY A 64 -23.95 -11.97 -2.98
C GLY A 64 -23.25 -10.59 -3.03
N ALA A 65 -23.17 -9.87 -1.90
CA ALA A 65 -22.53 -8.56 -1.84
C ALA A 65 -21.06 -8.63 -1.39
N ALA A 66 -20.21 -7.81 -1.99
CA ALA A 66 -18.82 -7.65 -1.57
C ALA A 66 -18.68 -6.67 -0.40
N GLY A 67 -17.65 -6.82 0.41
CA GLY A 67 -17.20 -5.80 1.36
C GLY A 67 -16.67 -4.55 0.64
N GLY A 68 -16.56 -3.44 1.35
CA GLY A 68 -15.95 -2.20 0.86
C GLY A 68 -14.46 -2.39 0.55
N LYS A 69 -13.91 -1.51 -0.29
CA LYS A 69 -12.49 -1.48 -0.64
C LYS A 69 -11.81 -0.22 -0.11
N VAL A 70 -10.52 -0.31 0.19
CA VAL A 70 -9.64 0.83 0.41
C VAL A 70 -8.91 1.12 -0.90
N VAL A 71 -8.97 2.38 -1.37
CA VAL A 71 -8.28 2.83 -2.59
C VAL A 71 -7.31 3.94 -2.23
N ILE A 72 -6.04 3.78 -2.62
CA ILE A 72 -4.99 4.79 -2.46
C ILE A 72 -4.44 5.10 -3.84
N THR A 73 -4.59 6.35 -4.30
CA THR A 73 -4.16 6.77 -5.63
C THR A 73 -3.43 8.10 -5.50
N ALA A 74 -2.24 8.20 -6.06
CA ALA A 74 -1.50 9.45 -6.17
C ALA A 74 -2.10 10.37 -7.25
N GLY A 75 -1.77 11.66 -7.21
CA GLY A 75 -2.29 12.64 -8.16
C GLY A 75 -1.75 12.45 -9.57
N GLU A 76 -2.57 12.76 -10.54
CA GLU A 76 -2.18 12.79 -11.96
C GLU A 76 -1.46 14.09 -12.30
N GLY A 77 -0.38 14.01 -13.09
CA GLY A 77 0.20 15.16 -13.78
C GLY A 77 -0.46 15.33 -15.13
N ALA A 78 -1.48 16.18 -15.21
CA ALA A 78 -2.37 16.30 -16.38
C ALA A 78 -1.91 17.30 -17.46
N SER A 79 -0.74 17.97 -17.30
CA SER A 79 -0.24 18.88 -18.32
C SER A 79 0.22 18.11 -19.56
N THR A 80 -0.25 18.52 -20.72
CA THR A 80 0.15 17.97 -22.03
C THR A 80 1.17 18.83 -22.78
N ASP A 81 1.81 19.77 -22.07
CA ASP A 81 2.86 20.62 -22.66
C ASP A 81 4.02 19.76 -23.17
N SER A 82 4.47 20.02 -24.40
CA SER A 82 5.47 19.21 -25.08
C SER A 82 6.90 19.45 -24.61
N ALA A 83 7.16 20.56 -23.93
CA ALA A 83 8.48 20.91 -23.41
C ALA A 83 8.65 20.53 -21.94
N ASP A 84 7.58 20.69 -21.13
CA ASP A 84 7.60 20.38 -19.68
C ASP A 84 6.19 19.99 -19.21
N GLY A 85 5.74 18.79 -19.57
CA GLY A 85 4.46 18.22 -19.15
C GLY A 85 4.41 17.87 -17.65
N GLY A 86 3.27 17.43 -17.16
CA GLY A 86 3.07 17.05 -15.75
C GLY A 86 3.55 15.65 -15.46
N ASN A 87 4.28 15.45 -14.36
CA ASN A 87 4.64 14.15 -13.83
C ASN A 87 3.57 13.67 -12.83
N GLY A 88 3.28 12.37 -12.82
CA GLY A 88 2.42 11.77 -11.79
C GLY A 88 3.08 11.79 -10.41
N GLY A 89 2.28 11.85 -9.36
CA GLY A 89 2.74 11.76 -7.98
C GLY A 89 3.08 10.32 -7.56
N ASP A 90 3.86 10.17 -6.50
CA ASP A 90 4.28 8.88 -5.94
C ASP A 90 3.34 8.41 -4.83
N VAL A 91 3.22 7.09 -4.65
CA VAL A 91 2.73 6.47 -3.41
C VAL A 91 3.92 5.86 -2.69
N VAL A 92 4.24 6.36 -1.49
CA VAL A 92 5.37 5.89 -0.67
C VAL A 92 4.84 5.20 0.58
N VAL A 93 5.24 3.96 0.82
CA VAL A 93 4.91 3.18 2.03
C VAL A 93 6.21 2.73 2.68
N THR A 94 6.44 3.15 3.93
CA THR A 94 7.68 2.86 4.67
C THR A 94 7.34 2.40 6.09
N ALA A 95 7.91 1.29 6.52
CA ALA A 95 7.83 0.82 7.91
C ALA A 95 8.73 1.65 8.84
N GLY A 96 8.47 1.59 10.15
CA GLY A 96 9.19 2.38 11.14
C GLY A 96 10.66 1.95 11.31
N GLU A 97 11.54 2.92 11.51
CA GLU A 97 12.94 2.69 11.85
C GLU A 97 13.11 2.46 13.36
N ALA A 98 13.89 1.46 13.77
CA ALA A 98 14.39 1.33 15.14
C ALA A 98 15.71 2.12 15.29
N LYS A 99 15.79 2.98 16.31
CA LYS A 99 16.99 3.76 16.63
C LYS A 99 17.70 3.27 17.90
N GLY A 100 17.17 2.26 18.56
CA GLY A 100 17.80 1.64 19.70
C GLY A 100 19.12 0.96 19.31
N THR A 101 19.95 0.68 20.32
CA THR A 101 21.26 0.01 20.13
C THR A 101 21.30 -1.38 20.73
N ASN A 102 20.18 -1.88 21.25
CA ASN A 102 20.05 -3.23 21.77
C ASN A 102 19.83 -4.23 20.63
N ALA A 103 20.34 -5.44 20.74
CA ALA A 103 20.20 -6.48 19.71
C ALA A 103 18.75 -6.96 19.46
N ASN A 104 17.81 -6.54 20.32
CA ASN A 104 16.37 -6.84 20.17
C ASN A 104 15.56 -5.64 19.62
N ASP A 105 16.21 -4.55 19.21
CA ASP A 105 15.56 -3.37 18.66
C ASP A 105 15.44 -3.52 17.15
N ASP A 106 14.38 -4.22 16.71
CA ASP A 106 14.12 -4.52 15.29
C ASP A 106 13.32 -3.42 14.61
N GLY A 107 13.59 -3.17 13.33
CA GLY A 107 12.77 -2.30 12.47
C GLY A 107 11.38 -2.91 12.21
N GLY A 108 10.40 -2.06 11.91
CA GLY A 108 9.04 -2.52 11.62
C GLY A 108 8.94 -3.28 10.29
N ASP A 109 7.98 -4.19 10.18
CA ASP A 109 7.69 -4.99 8.98
C ASP A 109 6.73 -4.28 8.02
N LEU A 110 6.85 -4.57 6.73
CA LEU A 110 5.86 -4.26 5.71
C LEU A 110 5.25 -5.57 5.20
N VAL A 111 3.95 -5.80 5.49
CA VAL A 111 3.27 -7.05 5.20
C VAL A 111 2.13 -6.83 4.20
N PHE A 112 2.15 -7.58 3.08
CA PHE A 112 1.05 -7.63 2.11
C PHE A 112 0.41 -9.02 2.13
N THR A 113 -0.87 -9.10 2.49
CA THR A 113 -1.62 -10.36 2.53
C THR A 113 -2.95 -10.22 1.79
N ALA A 114 -3.19 -11.08 0.82
CA ALA A 114 -4.49 -11.16 0.15
C ALA A 114 -5.53 -11.89 1.02
N GLY A 115 -6.81 -11.63 0.77
CA GLY A 115 -7.90 -12.21 1.55
C GLY A 115 -8.05 -13.73 1.37
N ALA A 116 -8.34 -14.44 2.44
CA ALA A 116 -8.69 -15.86 2.39
C ALA A 116 -10.16 -16.06 1.98
N ALA A 117 -10.45 -17.19 1.35
CA ALA A 117 -11.80 -17.65 1.07
C ALA A 117 -12.07 -19.01 1.76
N ALA A 118 -13.24 -19.16 2.37
CA ALA A 118 -13.61 -20.41 3.05
C ALA A 118 -13.94 -21.55 2.08
N ALA A 119 -14.52 -21.25 0.92
CA ALA A 119 -14.97 -22.23 -0.07
C ALA A 119 -14.65 -21.87 -1.52
N GLY A 120 -14.21 -20.68 -1.79
CA GLY A 120 -13.86 -20.20 -3.13
C GLY A 120 -12.36 -20.04 -3.30
N THR A 121 -11.95 -19.32 -4.34
CA THR A 121 -10.56 -18.98 -4.58
C THR A 121 -10.14 -17.79 -3.72
N GLY A 122 -9.00 -17.87 -3.04
CA GLY A 122 -8.39 -16.77 -2.30
C GLY A 122 -8.02 -15.59 -3.19
N GLY A 123 -7.83 -14.41 -2.60
CA GLY A 123 -7.44 -13.21 -3.32
C GLY A 123 -6.02 -13.31 -3.91
N SER A 124 -5.74 -12.50 -4.93
CA SER A 124 -4.44 -12.40 -5.59
C SER A 124 -3.66 -11.17 -5.14
N ILE A 125 -2.33 -11.20 -5.19
CA ILE A 125 -1.44 -10.04 -5.14
C ILE A 125 -0.86 -9.85 -6.53
N SER A 126 -1.03 -8.64 -7.11
CA SER A 126 -0.47 -8.28 -8.42
C SER A 126 0.44 -7.06 -8.30
N VAL A 127 1.66 -7.16 -8.81
CA VAL A 127 2.63 -6.06 -8.87
C VAL A 127 3.04 -5.84 -10.31
N THR A 128 2.74 -4.67 -10.87
CA THR A 128 3.02 -4.34 -12.26
C THR A 128 3.59 -2.93 -12.34
N SER A 129 4.67 -2.74 -13.10
CA SER A 129 5.23 -1.42 -13.38
C SER A 129 4.39 -0.63 -14.38
N GLY A 130 4.62 0.68 -14.48
CA GLY A 130 3.93 1.55 -15.43
C GLY A 130 4.35 1.30 -16.88
N PHE A 131 3.41 1.42 -17.79
CA PHE A 131 3.62 1.38 -19.23
C PHE A 131 4.15 2.73 -19.74
N GLY A 132 5.12 2.73 -20.65
CA GLY A 132 5.59 3.91 -21.38
C GLY A 132 5.16 3.84 -22.83
N ASN A 133 4.39 4.84 -23.31
CA ASN A 133 3.83 4.82 -24.67
C ASN A 133 4.92 4.98 -25.75
N ASP A 134 5.79 5.97 -25.58
CA ASP A 134 6.80 6.33 -26.58
C ASP A 134 8.24 6.06 -26.11
N THR A 135 8.42 5.52 -24.91
CA THR A 135 9.73 5.27 -24.30
C THR A 135 9.73 3.92 -23.57
N HIS A 136 10.44 3.84 -22.45
CA HIS A 136 10.59 2.61 -21.67
C HIS A 136 9.47 2.48 -20.62
N SER A 137 9.05 1.26 -20.35
CA SER A 137 8.25 0.95 -19.14
C SER A 137 9.09 1.11 -17.87
N GLY A 138 8.42 1.29 -16.73
CA GLY A 138 9.07 1.27 -15.43
C GLY A 138 9.68 -0.10 -15.10
N ALA A 139 10.63 -0.14 -14.16
CA ALA A 139 11.20 -1.37 -13.62
C ALA A 139 10.49 -1.83 -12.36
N ILE A 140 10.55 -3.14 -12.06
CA ILE A 140 10.28 -3.71 -10.73
C ILE A 140 11.61 -4.18 -10.18
N SER A 141 12.01 -3.70 -8.97
CA SER A 141 13.22 -4.12 -8.28
C SER A 141 12.87 -4.76 -6.95
N VAL A 142 13.32 -5.97 -6.70
CA VAL A 142 13.17 -6.69 -5.43
C VAL A 142 14.56 -7.07 -4.95
N ALA A 143 14.99 -6.48 -3.83
CA ALA A 143 16.31 -6.71 -3.28
C ALA A 143 16.29 -6.63 -1.75
N THR A 144 17.17 -7.36 -1.09
CA THR A 144 17.47 -7.18 0.33
C THR A 144 18.53 -6.10 0.50
N ALA A 145 18.46 -5.36 1.61
CA ALA A 145 19.48 -4.40 1.95
C ALA A 145 20.83 -5.08 2.28
N ASN A 146 21.92 -4.32 2.14
CA ASN A 146 23.23 -4.78 2.62
C ASN A 146 23.23 -4.91 4.13
N ALA A 147 23.87 -5.96 4.64
CA ALA A 147 24.14 -6.07 6.07
C ALA A 147 25.17 -5.04 6.53
N GLY A 148 25.14 -4.70 7.82
CA GLY A 148 26.20 -3.93 8.46
C GLY A 148 27.50 -4.75 8.62
N THR A 149 28.49 -4.17 9.33
CA THR A 149 29.86 -4.70 9.42
C THR A 149 30.00 -6.10 10.07
N ALA A 150 28.99 -6.57 10.80
CA ALA A 150 29.03 -7.86 11.54
C ALA A 150 27.79 -8.74 11.30
N GLY A 151 26.97 -8.45 10.31
CA GLY A 151 25.75 -9.19 10.01
C GLY A 151 25.80 -9.89 8.65
N VAL A 152 24.77 -10.70 8.38
CA VAL A 152 24.49 -11.27 7.05
C VAL A 152 23.26 -10.59 6.46
N SER A 153 23.22 -10.40 5.12
CA SER A 153 22.07 -9.83 4.45
C SER A 153 20.86 -10.78 4.53
N GLY A 154 19.66 -10.22 4.46
CA GLY A 154 18.43 -11.00 4.40
C GLY A 154 18.35 -11.85 3.14
N ALA A 155 17.51 -12.89 3.16
CA ALA A 155 17.25 -13.74 1.99
C ALA A 155 16.04 -13.24 1.21
N VAL A 156 16.03 -13.48 -0.11
CA VAL A 156 14.82 -13.44 -0.95
C VAL A 156 14.35 -14.87 -1.15
N ALA A 157 13.16 -15.21 -0.65
CA ALA A 157 12.54 -16.53 -0.81
C ALA A 157 11.30 -16.43 -1.70
N VAL A 158 11.23 -17.21 -2.76
CA VAL A 158 10.06 -17.33 -3.64
C VAL A 158 9.61 -18.78 -3.64
N THR A 159 8.42 -19.05 -3.08
CA THR A 159 7.89 -20.39 -2.94
C THR A 159 6.42 -20.44 -3.34
N THR A 160 5.96 -21.58 -3.84
CA THR A 160 4.53 -21.87 -3.98
C THR A 160 4.02 -22.64 -2.76
N GLY A 161 2.73 -22.53 -2.47
CA GLY A 161 2.08 -23.30 -1.41
C GLY A 161 1.98 -24.78 -1.77
N SER A 162 1.84 -25.61 -0.73
CA SER A 162 1.54 -27.05 -0.89
C SER A 162 0.07 -27.27 -1.25
N SER A 163 -0.22 -28.34 -2.00
CA SER A 163 -1.57 -28.81 -2.29
C SER A 163 -1.82 -30.15 -1.61
N SER A 164 -3.02 -30.32 -1.00
CA SER A 164 -3.44 -31.57 -0.39
C SER A 164 -4.20 -32.51 -1.33
N ALA A 165 -4.70 -32.00 -2.47
CA ALA A 165 -5.57 -32.75 -3.38
C ALA A 165 -5.38 -32.40 -4.88
N GLY A 166 -4.19 -31.99 -5.27
CA GLY A 166 -3.87 -31.59 -6.64
C GLY A 166 -2.40 -31.25 -6.76
N GLU A 167 -2.00 -30.71 -7.90
CA GLU A 167 -0.63 -30.25 -8.07
C GLU A 167 -0.39 -28.90 -7.37
N PRO A 168 0.80 -28.65 -6.79
CA PRO A 168 1.17 -27.33 -6.27
C PRO A 168 1.27 -26.33 -7.42
N GLY A 169 1.16 -25.03 -7.08
CA GLY A 169 1.36 -23.96 -8.06
C GLY A 169 2.77 -23.96 -8.66
N SER A 170 2.93 -23.40 -9.84
CA SER A 170 4.22 -23.27 -10.53
C SER A 170 4.85 -21.90 -10.29
N ILE A 171 6.19 -21.83 -10.35
CA ILE A 171 6.96 -20.59 -10.48
C ILE A 171 7.40 -20.48 -11.93
N THR A 172 7.00 -19.41 -12.63
CA THR A 172 7.41 -19.13 -14.00
C THR A 172 8.21 -17.83 -14.04
N LEU A 173 9.46 -17.90 -14.52
CA LEU A 173 10.30 -16.75 -14.81
C LEU A 173 10.51 -16.70 -16.32
N GLN A 174 10.09 -15.60 -16.94
CA GLN A 174 10.13 -15.49 -18.40
C GLN A 174 10.51 -14.07 -18.80
N THR A 175 11.40 -13.96 -19.77
CA THR A 175 11.70 -12.69 -20.45
C THR A 175 10.71 -12.42 -21.56
N GLY A 176 10.38 -11.14 -21.82
CA GLY A 176 9.54 -10.74 -22.95
C GLY A 176 10.24 -10.95 -24.30
N GLN A 177 9.46 -10.99 -25.37
CA GLN A 177 9.97 -11.03 -26.74
C GLN A 177 10.31 -9.64 -27.25
N GLY A 178 11.47 -9.48 -27.87
CA GLY A 178 11.82 -8.31 -28.67
C GLY A 178 11.35 -8.47 -30.12
N THR A 179 10.64 -7.49 -30.66
CA THR A 179 10.20 -7.51 -32.07
C THR A 179 11.27 -7.03 -33.05
N GLN A 180 12.27 -6.27 -32.56
CA GLN A 180 13.37 -5.71 -33.36
C GLN A 180 14.76 -5.86 -32.71
N GLY A 181 14.92 -6.79 -31.77
CA GLY A 181 16.17 -7.03 -31.05
C GLY A 181 16.26 -8.44 -30.48
N SER A 182 17.41 -8.80 -29.89
CA SER A 182 17.53 -10.03 -29.12
C SER A 182 16.66 -9.96 -27.86
N GLY A 183 15.96 -11.05 -27.54
CA GLY A 183 15.26 -11.16 -26.25
C GLY A 183 16.21 -10.93 -25.07
N GLY A 184 15.65 -10.57 -23.90
CA GLY A 184 16.43 -10.44 -22.69
C GLY A 184 17.11 -11.76 -22.29
N ALA A 185 18.28 -11.66 -21.71
CA ALA A 185 19.02 -12.80 -21.15
C ALA A 185 18.57 -13.12 -19.73
#